data_739f64583cf1038b0739a95761d433d2
#
_entry.id   739f64583cf1038b0739a95761d433d2
#
_cell.length_a   1.000
_cell.length_b   1.000
_cell.length_c   1.000
_cell.angle_alpha   90.00
_cell.angle_beta   90.00
_cell.angle_gamma   90.00
#
_symmetry.space_group_name_H-M   'P 1'
#
loop_
_entity.id
_entity.type
_entity.pdbx_description
1 polymer ?
#
loop_
_entity_poly.entity_id
_entity_poly.type
_entity_poly.pdbx_seq_one_letter_code
_entity_poly.pdbx_strand_id
1 'polypeptide(L)'
;ATTKWYHPRPFLNAETNEQAINANWIGYNEHNTTETNWGLDPKHNSVLKQMIGRDNFERMGLDPDETLLRLLEYMPGHSLPLHYDGFEGFKRLYGKEDSTRFFVAISDWDWGHVLQVHDNMIANWQPGDTYIIPAGVCHASANFGISPKYTLTVTGVVR
;
A
#
# COMPACT_ATOMS: atom_id res chain seq x y z
N ALA A 1 7.40 11.08 13.34
CA ALA A 1 7.81 9.68 13.54
C ALA A 1 7.15 8.85 12.45
N THR A 2 7.92 8.16 11.62
CA THR A 2 7.43 7.23 10.62
C THR A 2 6.74 6.07 11.33
N THR A 3 5.48 5.84 11.00
CA THR A 3 4.79 4.67 11.51
C THR A 3 5.03 3.54 10.52
N LYS A 4 5.68 2.48 10.95
CA LYS A 4 5.88 1.30 10.12
C LYS A 4 4.54 0.76 9.67
N TRP A 5 4.27 0.83 8.39
CA TRP A 5 2.98 0.38 7.84
C TRP A 5 2.82 -1.11 7.95
N TYR A 6 3.84 -1.78 7.56
CA TYR A 6 3.97 -3.17 7.87
C TYR A 6 4.40 -3.23 9.32
N HIS A 7 3.56 -2.67 10.14
CA HIS A 7 3.79 -2.91 11.55
C HIS A 7 3.92 -4.41 11.65
N PRO A 8 5.00 -4.89 12.24
CA PRO A 8 5.12 -6.33 12.48
C PRO A 8 3.97 -6.91 13.32
N ARG A 9 2.94 -6.12 13.66
CA ARG A 9 1.75 -6.69 14.32
C ARG A 9 1.07 -7.79 13.52
N PRO A 10 0.88 -7.71 12.21
CA PRO A 10 0.52 -8.89 11.44
C PRO A 10 1.61 -9.96 11.50
N PHE A 11 2.88 -9.57 11.60
CA PHE A 11 4.00 -10.49 11.76
C PHE A 11 4.31 -10.82 13.22
N LEU A 12 3.97 -9.98 14.19
CA LEU A 12 4.07 -10.28 15.61
C LEU A 12 2.94 -11.20 16.11
N ASN A 13 1.79 -11.18 15.43
CA ASN A 13 0.72 -12.17 15.64
C ASN A 13 0.88 -13.36 14.68
N ALA A 14 2.12 -13.76 14.44
CA ALA A 14 2.48 -14.85 13.56
C ALA A 14 1.81 -16.18 13.92
N GLU A 15 1.37 -16.37 15.14
CA GLU A 15 0.65 -17.58 15.58
C GLU A 15 -0.68 -17.79 14.84
N THR A 16 -1.27 -16.72 14.28
CA THR A 16 -2.58 -16.78 13.62
C THR A 16 -2.57 -16.28 12.18
N ASN A 17 -1.46 -15.74 11.70
CA ASN A 17 -1.34 -15.19 10.36
C ASN A 17 -0.27 -15.94 9.55
N GLU A 18 -0.70 -16.84 8.69
CA GLU A 18 0.19 -17.66 7.86
C GLU A 18 1.15 -16.84 7.00
N GLN A 19 0.69 -15.73 6.43
CA GLN A 19 1.54 -14.85 5.63
C GLN A 19 2.65 -14.21 6.47
N ALA A 20 2.32 -13.81 7.70
CA ALA A 20 3.28 -13.26 8.63
C ALA A 20 4.30 -14.27 9.10
N ILE A 21 3.85 -15.50 9.38
CA ILE A 21 4.73 -16.63 9.72
C ILE A 21 5.73 -16.87 8.58
N ASN A 22 5.23 -16.98 7.35
CA ASN A 22 6.05 -17.22 6.19
C ASN A 22 7.05 -16.09 5.93
N ALA A 23 6.61 -14.84 6.07
CA ALA A 23 7.48 -13.68 5.87
C ALA A 23 8.60 -13.61 6.91
N ASN A 24 8.31 -13.85 8.19
CA ASN A 24 9.32 -13.91 9.24
C ASN A 24 10.31 -15.05 9.00
N TRP A 25 9.83 -16.21 8.57
CA TRP A 25 10.68 -17.37 8.25
C TRP A 25 11.69 -17.07 7.14
N ILE A 26 11.30 -16.30 6.13
CA ILE A 26 12.21 -15.92 5.02
C ILE A 26 13.00 -14.64 5.30
N GLY A 27 12.96 -14.10 6.50
CA GLY A 27 13.84 -13.03 6.95
C GLY A 27 13.31 -11.61 6.83
N TYR A 28 12.03 -11.40 6.51
CA TYR A 28 11.43 -10.08 6.58
C TYR A 28 11.28 -9.62 8.03
N ASN A 29 11.66 -8.39 8.30
CA ASN A 29 11.64 -7.80 9.63
C ASN A 29 11.44 -6.29 9.56
N GLU A 30 11.45 -5.62 10.71
CA GLU A 30 11.23 -4.18 10.83
C GLU A 30 12.27 -3.30 10.12
N HIS A 31 13.44 -3.84 9.77
CA HIS A 31 14.50 -3.06 9.13
C HIS A 31 14.46 -3.14 7.61
N ASN A 32 13.76 -4.11 7.03
CA ASN A 32 13.69 -4.31 5.59
C ASN A 32 12.25 -4.26 5.03
N THR A 33 11.29 -3.91 5.86
CA THR A 33 9.91 -3.67 5.42
C THR A 33 9.62 -2.19 5.25
N THR A 34 8.69 -1.87 4.35
CA THR A 34 8.31 -0.49 4.07
C THR A 34 7.64 0.20 5.26
N GLU A 35 7.67 1.49 5.27
CA GLU A 35 7.03 2.33 6.29
C GLU A 35 5.87 3.13 5.70
N THR A 36 4.84 3.36 6.53
CA THR A 36 3.80 4.34 6.23
C THR A 36 4.14 5.66 6.92
N ASN A 37 4.44 6.66 6.12
CA ASN A 37 4.69 7.99 6.65
C ASN A 37 3.39 8.69 7.04
N TRP A 38 2.34 8.49 6.24
CA TRP A 38 1.06 9.15 6.44
C TRP A 38 -0.12 8.21 6.14
N GLY A 39 -1.23 8.40 6.87
CA GLY A 39 -2.48 7.74 6.54
C GLY A 39 -3.11 6.91 7.66
N LEU A 40 -2.38 6.63 8.74
CA LEU A 40 -2.95 5.96 9.91
C LEU A 40 -3.72 6.93 10.81
N ASP A 41 -3.31 8.21 10.86
CA ASP A 41 -4.05 9.27 11.54
C ASP A 41 -5.17 9.80 10.62
N PRO A 42 -6.42 9.92 11.08
CA PRO A 42 -7.53 10.49 10.32
C PRO A 42 -7.23 11.90 9.73
N LYS A 43 -6.43 12.70 10.43
CA LYS A 43 -6.02 14.03 9.94
C LYS A 43 -5.16 13.91 8.69
N HIS A 44 -4.25 12.94 8.64
CA HIS A 44 -3.45 12.69 7.46
C HIS A 44 -4.30 12.25 6.27
N ASN A 45 -5.30 11.42 6.51
CA ASN A 45 -6.25 11.03 5.46
C ASN A 45 -6.99 12.23 4.88
N SER A 46 -7.45 13.16 5.73
CA SER A 46 -8.12 14.38 5.27
C SER A 46 -7.22 15.21 4.36
N VAL A 47 -5.96 15.41 4.73
CA VAL A 47 -5.00 16.16 3.91
C VAL A 47 -4.73 15.45 2.58
N LEU A 48 -4.48 14.15 2.61
CA LEU A 48 -4.26 13.36 1.39
C LEU A 48 -5.47 13.39 0.46
N LYS A 49 -6.70 13.32 1.00
CA LYS A 49 -7.94 13.44 0.23
C LYS A 49 -8.06 14.80 -0.47
N GLN A 50 -7.71 15.87 0.24
CA GLN A 50 -7.70 17.22 -0.34
C GLN A 50 -6.67 17.35 -1.48
N MET A 51 -5.48 16.78 -1.31
CA MET A 51 -4.43 16.79 -2.33
C MET A 51 -4.82 16.03 -3.59
N ILE A 52 -5.49 14.89 -3.46
CA ILE A 52 -5.99 14.10 -4.60
C ILE A 52 -7.09 14.88 -5.32
N GLY A 53 -7.98 15.50 -4.58
CA GLY A 53 -9.16 16.20 -5.11
C GLY A 53 -10.30 15.26 -5.50
N ARG A 54 -11.51 15.75 -5.37
CA ARG A 54 -12.77 15.00 -5.60
C ARG A 54 -12.84 14.38 -6.99
N ASP A 55 -12.46 15.11 -8.02
CA ASP A 55 -12.53 14.66 -9.43
C ASP A 55 -11.71 13.39 -9.67
N ASN A 56 -10.58 13.24 -9.00
CA ASN A 56 -9.75 12.03 -9.13
C ASN A 56 -10.38 10.83 -8.42
N PHE A 57 -11.07 11.03 -7.29
CA PHE A 57 -11.85 9.97 -6.66
C PHE A 57 -13.01 9.52 -7.57
N GLU A 58 -13.70 10.46 -8.19
CA GLU A 58 -14.79 10.16 -9.13
C GLU A 58 -14.27 9.36 -10.33
N ARG A 59 -13.10 9.72 -10.89
CA ARG A 59 -12.44 8.93 -11.96
C ARG A 59 -12.08 7.51 -11.53
N MET A 60 -11.72 7.30 -10.27
CA MET A 60 -11.48 5.98 -9.71
C MET A 60 -12.78 5.23 -9.37
N GLY A 61 -13.94 5.87 -9.47
CA GLY A 61 -15.21 5.31 -9.03
C GLY A 61 -15.34 5.20 -7.51
N LEU A 62 -14.62 6.04 -6.76
CA LEU A 62 -14.57 5.99 -5.31
C LEU A 62 -15.33 7.17 -4.66
N ASP A 63 -15.87 6.89 -3.48
CA ASP A 63 -16.37 7.93 -2.58
C ASP A 63 -15.22 8.39 -1.68
N PRO A 64 -14.81 9.67 -1.73
CA PRO A 64 -13.74 10.18 -0.88
C PRO A 64 -14.03 10.01 0.62
N ASP A 65 -15.30 10.06 1.03
CA ASP A 65 -15.68 9.94 2.43
C ASP A 65 -15.55 8.50 2.96
N GLU A 66 -15.61 7.52 2.05
CA GLU A 66 -15.45 6.09 2.33
C GLU A 66 -14.15 5.52 1.75
N THR A 67 -13.08 6.28 1.84
CA THR A 67 -11.77 5.90 1.28
C THR A 67 -10.68 6.03 2.33
N LEU A 68 -9.81 5.02 2.41
CA LEU A 68 -8.62 5.01 3.25
C LEU A 68 -7.37 5.18 2.40
N LEU A 69 -6.55 6.15 2.75
CA LEU A 69 -5.30 6.46 2.06
C LEU A 69 -4.10 6.16 2.96
N ARG A 70 -3.01 5.73 2.33
CA ARG A 70 -1.71 5.57 3.00
C ARG A 70 -0.59 5.97 2.06
N LEU A 71 0.25 6.88 2.50
CA LEU A 71 1.50 7.21 1.83
C LEU A 71 2.59 6.27 2.34
N LEU A 72 3.23 5.58 1.42
CA LEU A 72 4.28 4.60 1.69
C LEU A 72 5.62 5.12 1.18
N GLU A 73 6.63 5.03 2.01
CA GLU A 73 8.01 5.27 1.66
C GLU A 73 8.79 3.96 1.66
N TYR A 74 9.47 3.70 0.58
CA TYR A 74 10.39 2.58 0.45
C TYR A 74 11.80 3.11 0.31
N MET A 75 12.56 3.09 1.39
CA MET A 75 14.00 3.35 1.33
C MET A 75 14.72 2.23 0.57
N PRO A 76 15.93 2.45 0.06
CA PRO A 76 16.74 1.38 -0.52
C PRO A 76 16.80 0.14 0.38
N GLY A 77 16.48 -1.02 -0.17
CA GLY A 77 16.38 -2.29 0.55
C GLY A 77 15.04 -2.58 1.22
N HIS A 78 14.10 -1.62 1.23
CA HIS A 78 12.77 -1.86 1.80
C HIS A 78 11.86 -2.60 0.83
N SER A 79 11.01 -3.46 1.37
CA SER A 79 10.03 -4.21 0.60
C SER A 79 8.74 -4.42 1.38
N LEU A 80 7.68 -4.64 0.65
CA LEU A 80 6.45 -5.24 1.12
C LEU A 80 6.38 -6.60 0.45
N PRO A 81 6.54 -7.70 1.22
CA PRO A 81 6.61 -9.05 0.65
C PRO A 81 5.34 -9.45 -0.08
N LEU A 82 5.42 -10.52 -0.85
CA LEU A 82 4.28 -11.07 -1.56
C LEU A 82 3.16 -11.44 -0.57
N HIS A 83 1.98 -10.85 -0.74
CA HIS A 83 0.85 -11.01 0.16
C HIS A 83 -0.49 -10.73 -0.54
N TYR A 84 -1.56 -11.07 0.16
CA TYR A 84 -2.93 -10.68 -0.17
C TYR A 84 -3.41 -9.63 0.81
N ASP A 85 -4.12 -8.63 0.33
CA ASP A 85 -4.76 -7.65 1.21
C ASP A 85 -6.01 -8.25 1.87
N GLY A 86 -6.04 -8.24 3.20
CA GLY A 86 -7.24 -8.58 3.98
C GLY A 86 -8.19 -7.40 4.19
N PHE A 87 -7.74 -6.16 3.94
CA PHE A 87 -8.50 -4.93 4.12
C PHE A 87 -9.11 -4.72 5.51
N GLU A 88 -8.62 -5.40 6.54
CA GLU A 88 -9.18 -5.37 7.91
C GLU A 88 -9.31 -3.96 8.49
N GLY A 89 -8.36 -3.08 8.19
CA GLY A 89 -8.42 -1.67 8.61
C GLY A 89 -9.58 -0.92 7.96
N PHE A 90 -9.82 -1.17 6.68
CA PHE A 90 -10.91 -0.56 5.91
C PHE A 90 -12.27 -1.11 6.36
N LYS A 91 -12.39 -2.43 6.49
CA LYS A 91 -13.59 -3.10 7.00
C LYS A 91 -14.00 -2.58 8.38
N ARG A 92 -13.02 -2.44 9.27
CA ARG A 92 -13.28 -1.91 10.62
C ARG A 92 -13.76 -0.47 10.63
N LEU A 93 -13.24 0.38 9.71
CA LEU A 93 -13.60 1.80 9.66
C LEU A 93 -14.94 2.04 8.96
N TYR A 94 -15.23 1.30 7.91
CA TYR A 94 -16.36 1.59 7.03
C TYR A 94 -17.40 0.47 6.96
N GLY A 95 -17.15 -0.70 7.59
CA GLY A 95 -18.08 -1.84 7.58
C GLY A 95 -18.30 -2.44 6.20
N LYS A 96 -17.35 -2.27 5.27
CA LYS A 96 -17.46 -2.70 3.88
C LYS A 96 -16.53 -3.89 3.60
N GLU A 97 -17.05 -4.91 2.92
CA GLU A 97 -16.29 -6.13 2.59
C GLU A 97 -15.63 -6.04 1.21
N ASP A 98 -16.34 -5.50 0.20
CA ASP A 98 -15.87 -5.42 -1.18
C ASP A 98 -14.98 -4.20 -1.38
N SER A 99 -13.71 -4.34 -1.09
CA SER A 99 -12.76 -3.23 -1.25
C SER A 99 -11.71 -3.53 -2.31
N THR A 100 -11.31 -2.49 -2.99
CA THR A 100 -10.26 -2.48 -4.01
C THR A 100 -9.15 -1.56 -3.58
N ARG A 101 -7.92 -1.92 -3.85
CA ARG A 101 -6.77 -1.06 -3.66
C ARG A 101 -6.30 -0.49 -4.98
N PHE A 102 -6.02 0.80 -4.95
CA PHE A 102 -5.30 1.49 -5.99
C PHE A 102 -3.90 1.79 -5.48
N PHE A 103 -2.92 1.47 -6.28
CA PHE A 103 -1.54 1.90 -6.09
C PHE A 103 -1.32 3.10 -6.99
N VAL A 104 -0.97 4.24 -6.41
CA VAL A 104 -0.70 5.48 -7.14
C VAL A 104 0.78 5.81 -7.00
N ALA A 105 1.47 5.94 -8.11
CA ALA A 105 2.85 6.40 -8.14
C ALA A 105 2.93 7.88 -7.77
N ILE A 106 3.76 8.23 -6.79
CA ILE A 106 3.98 9.62 -6.35
C ILE A 106 5.29 10.16 -6.88
N SER A 107 6.29 9.30 -7.01
CA SER A 107 7.58 9.61 -7.62
C SER A 107 7.74 8.91 -8.96
N ASP A 108 8.63 9.44 -9.80
CA ASP A 108 9.07 8.74 -11.00
C ASP A 108 9.61 7.35 -10.65
N TRP A 109 9.45 6.44 -11.60
CA TRP A 109 10.12 5.16 -11.53
C TRP A 109 11.64 5.35 -11.64
N ASP A 110 12.38 4.59 -10.83
CA ASP A 110 13.83 4.50 -10.93
C ASP A 110 14.28 3.03 -10.91
N TRP A 111 15.49 2.78 -11.34
CA TRP A 111 16.06 1.42 -11.36
C TRP A 111 16.01 0.77 -9.98
N GLY A 112 15.45 -0.43 -9.94
CA GLY A 112 15.25 -1.18 -8.70
C GLY A 112 13.89 -0.93 -8.03
N HIS A 113 13.09 0.04 -8.49
CA HIS A 113 11.71 0.20 -8.03
C HIS A 113 10.83 -0.88 -8.67
N VAL A 114 10.13 -1.65 -7.85
CA VAL A 114 9.33 -2.80 -8.27
C VAL A 114 7.92 -2.69 -7.70
N LEU A 115 6.94 -3.01 -8.53
CA LEU A 115 5.59 -3.40 -8.16
C LEU A 115 5.26 -4.68 -8.92
N GLN A 116 4.99 -5.75 -8.19
CA GLN A 116 4.47 -6.99 -8.75
C GLN A 116 2.99 -7.11 -8.43
N VAL A 117 2.16 -7.36 -9.42
CA VAL A 117 0.74 -7.67 -9.25
C VAL A 117 0.46 -8.97 -9.99
N HIS A 118 0.15 -10.02 -9.23
CA HIS A 118 0.08 -11.39 -9.71
C HIS A 118 1.40 -11.80 -10.38
N ASP A 119 1.41 -12.17 -11.63
CA ASP A 119 2.60 -12.52 -12.44
C ASP A 119 3.18 -11.38 -13.24
N ASN A 120 2.60 -10.16 -13.14
CA ASN A 120 3.04 -8.99 -13.87
C ASN A 120 4.00 -8.13 -13.04
N MET A 121 5.16 -7.84 -13.63
CA MET A 121 6.12 -6.86 -13.10
C MET A 121 5.85 -5.51 -13.74
N ILE A 122 5.56 -4.51 -12.92
CA ILE A 122 5.26 -3.16 -13.35
C ILE A 122 6.49 -2.28 -13.10
N ALA A 123 6.89 -1.54 -14.12
CA ALA A 123 8.03 -0.63 -14.12
C ALA A 123 7.75 0.57 -15.04
N ASN A 124 8.65 1.53 -15.06
CA ASN A 124 8.60 2.72 -15.93
C ASN A 124 7.36 3.60 -15.73
N TRP A 125 6.77 3.60 -14.52
CA TRP A 125 5.67 4.48 -14.20
C TRP A 125 6.11 5.95 -14.07
N GLN A 126 5.16 6.83 -14.23
CA GLN A 126 5.30 8.27 -13.96
C GLN A 126 4.42 8.66 -12.75
N PRO A 127 4.69 9.79 -12.09
CA PRO A 127 3.82 10.30 -11.04
C PRO A 127 2.39 10.46 -11.52
N GLY A 128 1.43 9.92 -10.77
CA GLY A 128 0.02 9.87 -11.10
C GLY A 128 -0.43 8.58 -11.78
N ASP A 129 0.46 7.74 -12.28
CA ASP A 129 0.09 6.42 -12.78
C ASP A 129 -0.56 5.60 -11.68
N THR A 130 -1.68 4.96 -12.02
CA THR A 130 -2.53 4.28 -11.07
C THR A 130 -2.79 2.84 -11.51
N TYR A 131 -2.53 1.90 -10.61
CA TYR A 131 -2.71 0.47 -10.84
C TYR A 131 -3.73 -0.08 -9.87
N ILE A 132 -4.68 -0.85 -10.39
CA ILE A 132 -5.73 -1.48 -9.59
C ILE A 132 -5.23 -2.83 -9.08
N ILE A 133 -5.38 -3.04 -7.77
CA ILE A 133 -5.09 -4.32 -7.11
C ILE A 133 -6.41 -4.80 -6.48
N PRO A 134 -7.16 -5.66 -7.17
CA PRO A 134 -8.41 -6.19 -6.65
C PRO A 134 -8.21 -7.03 -5.39
N ALA A 135 -9.25 -7.19 -4.60
CA ALA A 135 -9.24 -8.11 -3.46
C ALA A 135 -8.83 -9.53 -3.89
N GLY A 136 -8.01 -10.19 -3.08
CA GLY A 136 -7.53 -11.54 -3.36
C GLY A 136 -6.44 -11.66 -4.43
N VAL A 137 -5.96 -10.55 -4.98
CA VAL A 137 -4.82 -10.55 -5.90
C VAL A 137 -3.51 -10.43 -5.12
N CYS A 138 -2.65 -11.43 -5.31
CA CYS A 138 -1.33 -11.47 -4.69
C CYS A 138 -0.43 -10.39 -5.30
N HIS A 139 0.25 -9.63 -4.45
CA HIS A 139 1.11 -8.55 -4.90
C HIS A 139 2.29 -8.30 -3.95
N ALA A 140 3.32 -7.66 -4.47
CA ALA A 140 4.51 -7.26 -3.73
C ALA A 140 5.03 -5.91 -4.24
N SER A 141 5.76 -5.21 -3.40
CA SER A 141 6.38 -3.95 -3.78
C SER A 141 7.75 -3.83 -3.11
N ALA A 142 8.76 -3.37 -3.83
CA ALA A 142 10.11 -3.27 -3.30
C ALA A 142 10.87 -2.08 -3.88
N ASN A 143 11.94 -1.74 -3.18
CA ASN A 143 12.97 -0.82 -3.65
C ASN A 143 14.34 -1.50 -3.52
N PHE A 144 14.84 -2.03 -4.62
CA PHE A 144 16.20 -2.58 -4.76
C PHE A 144 17.18 -1.56 -5.34
N GLY A 145 16.72 -0.33 -5.57
CA GLY A 145 17.50 0.78 -6.10
C GLY A 145 18.24 1.56 -5.04
N ILE A 146 18.67 2.77 -5.42
CA ILE A 146 19.47 3.66 -4.57
C ILE A 146 18.72 4.95 -4.20
N SER A 147 17.61 5.24 -4.84
CA SER A 147 16.74 6.40 -4.56
C SER A 147 15.47 5.96 -3.79
N PRO A 148 14.92 6.82 -2.92
CA PRO A 148 13.64 6.51 -2.25
C PRO A 148 12.48 6.37 -3.25
N LYS A 149 11.57 5.43 -2.98
CA LYS A 149 10.34 5.22 -3.73
C LYS A 149 9.15 5.65 -2.89
N TYR A 150 8.29 6.49 -3.46
CA TYR A 150 7.09 6.97 -2.80
C TYR A 150 5.84 6.52 -3.55
N THR A 151 4.90 5.95 -2.82
CA THR A 151 3.63 5.50 -3.39
C THR A 151 2.47 5.85 -2.46
N LEU A 152 1.31 6.08 -3.05
CA LEU A 152 0.08 6.27 -2.31
C LEU A 152 -0.82 5.06 -2.56
N THR A 153 -1.28 4.42 -1.50
CA THR A 153 -2.35 3.43 -1.61
C THR A 153 -3.69 4.08 -1.27
N VAL A 154 -4.67 3.84 -2.13
CA VAL A 154 -6.05 4.30 -1.96
C VAL A 154 -6.92 3.06 -1.89
N THR A 155 -7.66 2.88 -0.80
CA THR A 155 -8.53 1.73 -0.58
C THR A 155 -9.97 2.21 -0.47
N GLY A 156 -10.87 1.63 -1.25
CA GLY A 156 -12.27 1.96 -1.26
C GLY A 156 -13.12 0.93 -1.99
N VAL A 157 -14.44 1.13 -1.98
CA VAL A 157 -15.39 0.35 -2.78
C VAL A 157 -15.61 1.07 -4.11
N VAL A 158 -15.32 0.40 -5.21
CA VAL A 158 -15.60 0.93 -6.56
C VAL A 158 -17.10 0.82 -6.82
N ARG A 159 -17.71 1.91 -7.26
CA ARG A 159 -19.15 2.02 -7.60
C ARG A 159 -19.38 1.80 -9.08
#